data_0798511df5d93b54cf7ccf835e3802dc
#
_entry.id   0798511df5d93b54cf7ccf835e3802dc
#
_cell.length_a   1.000
_cell.length_b   1.000
_cell.length_c   1.000
_cell.angle_alpha   90.00
_cell.angle_beta   90.00
_cell.angle_gamma   90.00
#
_symmetry.space_group_name_H-M   'P 1'
#
loop_
_entity.id
_entity.type
_entity.pdbx_description
1 polymer ?
#
loop_
_entity_poly.entity_id
_entity_poly.type
_entity_poly.pdbx_seq_one_letter_code
_entity_poly.pdbx_strand_id
1 'polypeptide(L)'
;STSIRPPRRVKTETLLQMEAADCGAASLGIILGYFGRYAPLSQLREACGVSRDGSKASNLLKAGREFGLLAKGLKLDLEPLRQTKPPFIVFWNFNHFLVVEGVSRRHVYLNDPAQGRRKVSWDAFEKSYTGVTLTFEPGPQFRRADDRISLYAALWPRLSGSRKALSYVIVVGLLMVVPGLLIPGLSRIFLDEILIGGSRDWLIPLLGAMGLTLLLRGALTALYRTYLGRIEAKLALSWASQFLWHMLRLPTTFYSVRNSGDLLDRAQANEELAVLLSGDLAQSAIQL
;
A
#
# COMPACT_ATOMS: atom_id res chain seq x y z
N SER A 1 -47.52 13.88 -5.27
CA SER A 1 -46.20 13.45 -4.71
C SER A 1 -45.41 12.73 -5.76
N THR A 2 -44.64 13.47 -6.54
CA THR A 2 -43.69 12.93 -7.53
C THR A 2 -42.57 12.23 -6.75
N SER A 3 -42.57 10.93 -6.70
CA SER A 3 -41.50 10.15 -6.10
C SER A 3 -40.26 10.27 -7.00
N ILE A 4 -39.43 11.26 -6.73
CA ILE A 4 -38.13 11.43 -7.41
C ILE A 4 -37.27 10.23 -6.99
N ARG A 5 -36.90 9.40 -7.93
CA ARG A 5 -35.97 8.28 -7.67
C ARG A 5 -34.62 8.85 -7.26
N PRO A 6 -34.04 8.37 -6.16
CA PRO A 6 -32.70 8.80 -5.77
C PRO A 6 -31.69 8.46 -6.89
N PRO A 7 -30.67 9.31 -7.12
CA PRO A 7 -29.67 9.07 -8.12
C PRO A 7 -28.96 7.74 -7.87
N ARG A 8 -28.55 7.07 -8.96
CA ARG A 8 -27.94 5.74 -8.91
C ARG A 8 -26.64 5.81 -8.10
N ARG A 9 -26.46 4.88 -7.14
CA ARG A 9 -25.20 4.70 -6.40
C ARG A 9 -24.05 4.46 -7.35
N VAL A 10 -22.92 5.11 -7.12
CA VAL A 10 -21.64 4.91 -7.79
C VAL A 10 -20.68 4.16 -6.86
N LYS A 11 -19.65 3.56 -7.42
CA LYS A 11 -18.57 2.94 -6.66
C LYS A 11 -17.28 3.68 -6.95
N THR A 12 -16.63 4.21 -5.91
CA THR A 12 -15.38 4.96 -6.02
C THR A 12 -14.22 4.13 -5.47
N GLU A 13 -13.00 4.29 -5.95
CA GLU A 13 -11.83 3.68 -5.31
C GLU A 13 -11.57 4.37 -3.97
N THR A 14 -11.22 3.58 -2.94
CA THR A 14 -10.89 4.14 -1.63
C THR A 14 -9.44 4.60 -1.62
N LEU A 15 -9.21 5.86 -1.32
CA LEU A 15 -7.89 6.40 -1.00
C LEU A 15 -7.85 6.65 0.52
N LEU A 16 -7.06 5.84 1.23
CA LEU A 16 -6.92 6.00 2.67
C LEU A 16 -6.05 7.23 2.98
N GLN A 17 -6.48 7.99 3.99
CA GLN A 17 -5.65 9.05 4.56
C GLN A 17 -4.46 8.45 5.30
N MET A 18 -3.32 9.12 5.25
CA MET A 18 -2.14 8.71 6.02
C MET A 18 -2.07 9.43 7.36
N GLU A 19 -2.58 10.65 7.44
CA GLU A 19 -2.64 11.48 8.64
C GLU A 19 -4.08 11.97 8.86
N ALA A 20 -4.42 12.31 10.10
CA ALA A 20 -5.77 12.82 10.43
C ALA A 20 -6.13 14.09 9.61
N ALA A 21 -5.14 14.91 9.27
CA ALA A 21 -5.29 16.14 8.50
C ALA A 21 -5.58 15.89 6.99
N ASP A 22 -5.36 14.67 6.49
CA ASP A 22 -5.43 14.35 5.05
C ASP A 22 -6.84 14.06 4.53
N CYS A 23 -7.84 14.00 5.39
CA CYS A 23 -9.19 13.57 5.02
C CYS A 23 -9.76 14.33 3.82
N GLY A 24 -9.54 15.64 3.74
CA GLY A 24 -9.96 16.48 2.62
C GLY A 24 -9.22 16.13 1.32
N ALA A 25 -7.89 16.06 1.36
CA ALA A 25 -7.07 15.71 0.21
C ALA A 25 -7.38 14.29 -0.30
N ALA A 26 -7.53 13.32 0.60
CA ALA A 26 -7.90 11.95 0.24
C ALA A 26 -9.31 11.88 -0.35
N SER A 27 -10.30 12.62 0.21
CA SER A 27 -11.64 12.71 -0.36
C SER A 27 -11.64 13.31 -1.77
N LEU A 28 -10.84 14.35 -2.02
CA LEU A 28 -10.68 14.89 -3.37
C LEU A 28 -10.02 13.87 -4.32
N GLY A 29 -9.04 13.12 -3.84
CA GLY A 29 -8.41 12.04 -4.59
C GLY A 29 -9.38 10.92 -4.98
N ILE A 30 -10.31 10.55 -4.10
CA ILE A 30 -11.40 9.61 -4.38
C ILE A 30 -12.30 10.15 -5.52
N ILE A 31 -12.66 11.44 -5.49
CA ILE A 31 -13.45 12.07 -6.55
C ILE A 31 -12.70 12.08 -7.89
N LEU A 32 -11.42 12.49 -7.88
CA LEU A 32 -10.57 12.51 -9.08
C LEU A 32 -10.43 11.10 -9.69
N GLY A 33 -10.17 10.11 -8.84
CA GLY A 33 -10.09 8.69 -9.26
C GLY A 33 -11.37 8.19 -9.91
N TYR A 34 -12.54 8.58 -9.41
CA TYR A 34 -13.84 8.26 -10.03
C TYR A 34 -13.95 8.79 -11.46
N PHE A 35 -13.41 9.97 -11.73
CA PHE A 35 -13.40 10.55 -13.07
C PHE A 35 -12.22 10.07 -13.93
N GLY A 36 -11.33 9.24 -13.39
CA GLY A 36 -10.20 8.66 -14.12
C GLY A 36 -8.94 9.50 -14.10
N ARG A 37 -8.77 10.34 -13.08
CA ARG A 37 -7.53 11.06 -12.81
C ARG A 37 -6.97 10.62 -11.46
N TYR A 38 -5.84 9.95 -11.48
CA TYR A 38 -5.14 9.50 -10.28
C TYR A 38 -3.97 10.42 -10.00
N ALA A 39 -3.92 10.99 -8.80
CA ALA A 39 -2.83 11.83 -8.33
C ALA A 39 -2.29 11.29 -7.01
N PRO A 40 -0.96 11.35 -6.79
CA PRO A 40 -0.38 10.98 -5.50
C PRO A 40 -0.94 11.85 -4.36
N LEU A 41 -1.11 11.26 -3.17
CA LEU A 41 -1.64 11.97 -2.00
C LEU A 41 -0.77 13.19 -1.65
N SER A 42 0.55 13.13 -1.87
CA SER A 42 1.46 14.26 -1.67
C SER A 42 1.10 15.49 -2.52
N GLN A 43 0.77 15.28 -3.79
CA GLN A 43 0.34 16.33 -4.71
C GLN A 43 -1.03 16.90 -4.30
N LEU A 44 -1.95 16.03 -3.87
CA LEU A 44 -3.27 16.42 -3.37
C LEU A 44 -3.16 17.25 -2.09
N ARG A 45 -2.25 16.89 -1.17
CA ARG A 45 -1.99 17.66 0.06
C ARG A 45 -1.51 19.08 -0.25
N GLU A 46 -0.59 19.21 -1.18
CA GLU A 46 -0.06 20.52 -1.61
C GLU A 46 -1.16 21.37 -2.24
N ALA A 47 -1.89 20.82 -3.20
CA ALA A 47 -2.99 21.52 -3.88
C ALA A 47 -4.11 21.93 -2.90
N CYS A 48 -4.46 21.08 -1.94
CA CYS A 48 -5.46 21.36 -0.91
C CYS A 48 -4.94 22.26 0.22
N GLY A 49 -3.66 22.62 0.22
CA GLY A 49 -3.05 23.42 1.28
C GLY A 49 -3.27 22.80 2.65
N VAL A 50 -3.00 21.48 2.78
CA VAL A 50 -3.18 20.75 4.05
C VAL A 50 -2.25 21.33 5.10
N SER A 51 -2.83 21.79 6.20
CA SER A 51 -2.12 22.28 7.38
C SER A 51 -2.28 21.29 8.53
N ARG A 52 -1.71 21.60 9.70
CA ARG A 52 -1.86 20.81 10.92
C ARG A 52 -3.33 20.63 11.32
N ASP A 53 -4.17 21.63 11.01
CA ASP A 53 -5.61 21.62 11.32
C ASP A 53 -6.46 21.03 10.17
N GLY A 54 -5.82 20.40 9.18
CA GLY A 54 -6.48 19.87 7.99
C GLY A 54 -6.64 20.88 6.86
N SER A 55 -7.60 20.62 5.96
CA SER A 55 -7.92 21.46 4.81
C SER A 55 -9.26 22.17 4.98
N LYS A 56 -9.36 23.41 4.52
CA LYS A 56 -10.64 24.13 4.43
C LYS A 56 -11.43 23.67 3.21
N ALA A 57 -12.77 23.68 3.29
CA ALA A 57 -13.64 23.33 2.16
C ALA A 57 -13.36 24.22 0.92
N SER A 58 -13.03 25.51 1.11
CA SER A 58 -12.63 26.42 0.04
C SER A 58 -11.37 25.98 -0.71
N ASN A 59 -10.40 25.40 0.01
CA ASN A 59 -9.17 24.90 -0.55
C ASN A 59 -9.41 23.63 -1.39
N LEU A 60 -10.30 22.74 -0.93
CA LEU A 60 -10.70 21.55 -1.71
C LEU A 60 -11.36 21.95 -3.04
N LEU A 61 -12.22 22.98 -3.01
CA LEU A 61 -12.86 23.51 -4.22
C LEU A 61 -11.82 24.13 -5.18
N LYS A 62 -10.87 24.90 -4.63
CA LYS A 62 -9.77 25.48 -5.41
C LYS A 62 -8.92 24.40 -6.06
N ALA A 63 -8.45 23.42 -5.26
CA ALA A 63 -7.70 22.29 -5.76
C ALA A 63 -8.47 21.50 -6.83
N GLY A 64 -9.75 21.20 -6.61
CA GLY A 64 -10.59 20.55 -7.62
C GLY A 64 -10.61 21.28 -8.96
N ARG A 65 -10.68 22.62 -8.94
CA ARG A 65 -10.63 23.46 -10.15
C ARG A 65 -9.24 23.44 -10.81
N GLU A 66 -8.16 23.43 -10.03
CA GLU A 66 -6.79 23.29 -10.55
C GLU A 66 -6.60 21.95 -11.29
N PHE A 67 -7.27 20.89 -10.82
CA PHE A 67 -7.31 19.60 -11.52
C PHE A 67 -8.30 19.57 -12.71
N GLY A 68 -8.96 20.69 -13.02
CA GLY A 68 -9.86 20.82 -14.16
C GLY A 68 -11.32 20.42 -13.87
N LEU A 69 -11.69 20.21 -12.62
CA LEU A 69 -13.08 19.95 -12.24
C LEU A 69 -13.87 21.26 -12.08
N LEU A 70 -15.15 21.20 -12.39
CA LEU A 70 -16.13 22.19 -11.98
C LEU A 70 -16.54 21.88 -10.53
N ALA A 71 -16.07 22.68 -9.59
CA ALA A 71 -16.27 22.45 -8.15
C ALA A 71 -17.20 23.52 -7.56
N LYS A 72 -18.26 23.08 -6.86
CA LYS A 72 -19.24 23.95 -6.20
C LYS A 72 -19.39 23.53 -4.73
N GLY A 73 -19.37 24.51 -3.83
CA GLY A 73 -19.71 24.33 -2.42
C GLY A 73 -21.17 24.75 -2.19
N LEU A 74 -21.94 23.89 -1.56
CA LEU A 74 -23.35 24.09 -1.32
C LEU A 74 -23.65 23.87 0.18
N LYS A 75 -24.59 24.63 0.71
CA LYS A 75 -25.21 24.34 1.99
C LYS A 75 -26.56 23.69 1.69
N LEU A 76 -26.68 22.40 2.00
CA LEU A 76 -27.84 21.60 1.64
C LEU A 76 -28.45 20.98 2.90
N ASP A 77 -29.79 21.01 2.97
CA ASP A 77 -30.55 20.19 3.89
C ASP A 77 -30.65 18.75 3.37
N LEU A 78 -31.21 17.84 4.18
CA LEU A 78 -31.25 16.41 3.87
C LEU A 78 -32.06 16.08 2.60
N GLU A 79 -33.18 16.79 2.36
CA GLU A 79 -34.02 16.50 1.19
C GLU A 79 -33.34 16.89 -0.15
N PRO A 80 -32.77 18.10 -0.32
CA PRO A 80 -31.96 18.41 -1.49
C PRO A 80 -30.72 17.49 -1.65
N LEU A 81 -30.10 17.09 -0.54
CA LEU A 81 -28.96 16.18 -0.57
C LEU A 81 -29.33 14.82 -1.19
N ARG A 82 -30.54 14.31 -0.93
CA ARG A 82 -31.04 13.05 -1.51
C ARG A 82 -31.11 13.06 -3.01
N GLN A 83 -31.23 14.23 -3.61
CA GLN A 83 -31.32 14.44 -5.06
C GLN A 83 -29.96 14.75 -5.69
N THR A 84 -28.94 15.02 -4.87
CA THR A 84 -27.60 15.36 -5.36
C THR A 84 -26.94 14.15 -6.01
N LYS A 85 -26.40 14.36 -7.22
CA LYS A 85 -25.74 13.32 -8.02
C LYS A 85 -24.41 12.93 -7.38
N PRO A 86 -24.23 11.63 -6.99
CA PRO A 86 -22.97 11.16 -6.45
C PRO A 86 -21.90 10.97 -7.56
N PRO A 87 -20.60 10.97 -7.23
CA PRO A 87 -20.05 11.15 -5.88
C PRO A 87 -19.91 12.62 -5.50
N PHE A 88 -20.04 12.93 -4.24
CA PHE A 88 -19.79 14.26 -3.69
C PHE A 88 -19.16 14.16 -2.30
N ILE A 89 -18.47 15.24 -1.85
CA ILE A 89 -17.85 15.30 -0.54
C ILE A 89 -18.81 15.98 0.44
N VAL A 90 -18.87 15.49 1.67
CA VAL A 90 -19.58 16.17 2.78
C VAL A 90 -18.62 16.42 3.94
N PHE A 91 -18.90 17.49 4.69
CA PHE A 91 -18.21 17.79 5.93
C PHE A 91 -18.95 17.14 7.08
N TRP A 92 -18.22 16.37 7.88
CA TRP A 92 -18.71 15.43 8.86
C TRP A 92 -18.21 15.78 10.26
N ASN A 93 -19.08 15.79 11.26
CA ASN A 93 -18.73 16.10 12.66
C ASN A 93 -17.87 17.37 12.84
N PHE A 94 -17.96 18.34 11.94
CA PHE A 94 -17.20 19.61 11.95
C PHE A 94 -15.67 19.46 11.90
N ASN A 95 -15.14 18.25 11.67
CA ASN A 95 -13.69 17.99 11.67
C ASN A 95 -13.22 17.01 10.58
N HIS A 96 -14.11 16.43 9.79
CA HIS A 96 -13.77 15.38 8.84
C HIS A 96 -14.45 15.57 7.49
N PHE A 97 -13.78 15.16 6.41
CA PHE A 97 -14.35 15.09 5.06
C PHE A 97 -14.45 13.64 4.63
N LEU A 98 -15.57 13.28 4.01
CA LEU A 98 -15.78 11.97 3.43
C LEU A 98 -16.63 12.05 2.16
N VAL A 99 -16.59 11.00 1.35
CA VAL A 99 -17.30 10.94 0.07
C VAL A 99 -18.61 10.16 0.21
N VAL A 100 -19.68 10.72 -0.34
CA VAL A 100 -20.96 10.04 -0.50
C VAL A 100 -21.00 9.36 -1.86
N GLU A 101 -21.10 8.02 -1.86
CA GLU A 101 -21.20 7.20 -3.08
C GLU A 101 -22.64 7.07 -3.59
N GLY A 102 -23.60 7.40 -2.76
CA GLY A 102 -25.01 7.32 -3.11
C GLY A 102 -25.92 7.26 -1.90
N VAL A 103 -27.19 7.40 -2.16
CA VAL A 103 -28.24 7.40 -1.15
C VAL A 103 -29.33 6.39 -1.53
N SER A 104 -29.96 5.79 -0.52
CA SER A 104 -31.14 4.94 -0.65
C SER A 104 -32.24 5.40 0.30
N ARG A 105 -33.39 4.77 0.26
CA ARG A 105 -34.51 5.13 1.16
C ARG A 105 -34.13 5.00 2.65
N ARG A 106 -33.26 4.06 3.01
CA ARG A 106 -32.92 3.74 4.42
C ARG A 106 -31.48 4.07 4.80
N HIS A 107 -30.55 4.18 3.83
CA HIS A 107 -29.12 4.28 4.11
C HIS A 107 -28.43 5.29 3.19
N VAL A 108 -27.34 5.84 3.68
CA VAL A 108 -26.34 6.60 2.92
C VAL A 108 -25.08 5.76 2.80
N TYR A 109 -24.53 5.67 1.60
CA TYR A 109 -23.29 4.92 1.31
C TYR A 109 -22.12 5.89 1.29
N LEU A 110 -21.16 5.64 2.14
CA LEU A 110 -20.01 6.49 2.37
C LEU A 110 -18.74 5.78 1.98
N ASN A 111 -17.78 6.52 1.40
CA ASN A 111 -16.40 6.12 1.28
C ASN A 111 -15.58 7.09 2.13
N ASP A 112 -15.15 6.60 3.28
CA ASP A 112 -14.48 7.36 4.32
C ASP A 112 -12.96 7.14 4.20
N PRO A 113 -12.16 8.21 3.99
CA PRO A 113 -10.72 8.07 3.93
C PRO A 113 -10.06 7.48 5.18
N ALA A 114 -10.71 7.58 6.35
CA ALA A 114 -10.19 7.03 7.61
C ALA A 114 -10.56 5.56 7.82
N GLN A 115 -11.77 5.14 7.37
CA GLN A 115 -12.34 3.83 7.72
C GLN A 115 -12.70 2.98 6.50
N GLY A 116 -12.57 3.52 5.31
CA GLY A 116 -12.99 2.86 4.07
C GLY A 116 -14.51 2.97 3.84
N ARG A 117 -15.04 2.04 3.03
CA ARG A 117 -16.45 2.06 2.66
C ARG A 117 -17.35 1.59 3.80
N ARG A 118 -18.36 2.39 4.10
CA ARG A 118 -19.39 2.06 5.11
C ARG A 118 -20.77 2.54 4.68
N LYS A 119 -21.79 1.99 5.30
CA LYS A 119 -23.18 2.43 5.16
C LYS A 119 -23.69 2.90 6.51
N VAL A 120 -24.44 4.00 6.52
CA VAL A 120 -25.05 4.56 7.72
C VAL A 120 -26.55 4.75 7.52
N SER A 121 -27.35 4.70 8.58
CA SER A 121 -28.75 5.08 8.53
C SER A 121 -28.91 6.59 8.36
N TRP A 122 -30.07 7.05 7.89
CA TRP A 122 -30.33 8.48 7.78
C TRP A 122 -30.25 9.20 9.11
N ASP A 123 -30.73 8.59 10.20
CA ASP A 123 -30.66 9.18 11.53
C ASP A 123 -29.22 9.38 12.02
N ALA A 124 -28.35 8.41 11.73
CA ALA A 124 -26.92 8.53 12.05
C ALA A 124 -26.22 9.54 11.14
N PHE A 125 -26.65 9.64 9.88
CA PHE A 125 -26.12 10.62 8.94
C PHE A 125 -26.48 12.04 9.36
N GLU A 126 -27.73 12.28 9.69
CA GLU A 126 -28.24 13.59 10.11
C GLU A 126 -27.51 14.16 11.33
N LYS A 127 -27.25 13.30 12.33
CA LYS A 127 -26.53 13.69 13.56
C LYS A 127 -25.11 14.20 13.31
N SER A 128 -24.48 13.76 12.22
CA SER A 128 -23.07 14.05 11.94
C SER A 128 -22.85 14.96 10.73
N TYR A 129 -23.86 15.09 9.88
CA TYR A 129 -23.80 15.96 8.70
C TYR A 129 -23.92 17.44 9.07
N THR A 130 -23.00 18.26 8.60
CA THR A 130 -22.90 19.67 8.98
C THR A 130 -23.67 20.62 8.04
N GLY A 131 -24.32 20.10 7.01
CA GLY A 131 -24.96 20.90 5.95
C GLY A 131 -24.04 21.26 4.79
N VAL A 132 -22.71 21.08 4.92
CA VAL A 132 -21.75 21.44 3.87
C VAL A 132 -21.53 20.26 2.92
N THR A 133 -21.78 20.53 1.63
CA THR A 133 -21.62 19.58 0.52
C THR A 133 -20.77 20.19 -0.58
N LEU A 134 -19.79 19.45 -1.08
CA LEU A 134 -18.94 19.84 -2.20
C LEU A 134 -19.21 18.90 -3.37
N THR A 135 -19.67 19.47 -4.49
CA THR A 135 -19.96 18.72 -5.71
C THR A 135 -18.90 18.98 -6.76
N PHE A 136 -18.60 17.94 -7.56
CA PHE A 136 -17.56 17.99 -8.58
C PHE A 136 -18.05 17.34 -9.86
N GLU A 137 -17.75 17.98 -10.99
CA GLU A 137 -18.04 17.48 -12.32
C GLU A 137 -16.81 17.71 -13.22
N PRO A 138 -16.54 16.86 -14.22
CA PRO A 138 -15.48 17.12 -15.16
C PRO A 138 -15.72 18.42 -15.93
N GLY A 139 -14.77 19.34 -15.88
CA GLY A 139 -14.79 20.54 -16.67
C GLY A 139 -14.15 20.37 -18.06
N PRO A 140 -14.20 21.38 -18.93
CA PRO A 140 -13.64 21.29 -20.29
C PRO A 140 -12.10 21.12 -20.30
N GLN A 141 -11.43 21.50 -19.22
CA GLN A 141 -9.97 21.34 -19.06
C GLN A 141 -9.58 20.05 -18.32
N PHE A 142 -10.56 19.25 -17.90
CA PHE A 142 -10.29 18.01 -17.19
C PHE A 142 -9.60 16.99 -18.10
N ARG A 143 -8.43 16.50 -17.67
CA ARG A 143 -7.69 15.45 -18.39
C ARG A 143 -7.58 14.22 -17.51
N ARG A 144 -7.93 13.07 -18.06
CA ARG A 144 -7.65 11.78 -17.44
C ARG A 144 -6.14 11.56 -17.43
N ALA A 145 -5.60 11.18 -16.31
CA ALA A 145 -4.19 10.87 -16.13
C ALA A 145 -4.04 9.80 -15.04
N ASP A 146 -3.09 8.90 -15.22
CA ASP A 146 -2.74 7.92 -14.22
C ASP A 146 -1.31 8.17 -13.75
N ASP A 147 -1.18 9.04 -12.75
CA ASP A 147 0.07 9.40 -12.11
C ASP A 147 0.37 8.48 -10.89
N ARG A 148 -0.26 7.29 -10.83
CA ARG A 148 0.03 6.30 -9.79
C ARG A 148 1.48 5.85 -9.90
N ILE A 149 2.18 5.89 -8.77
CA ILE A 149 3.54 5.40 -8.70
C ILE A 149 3.49 3.87 -8.82
N SER A 150 4.02 3.32 -9.91
CA SER A 150 4.20 1.88 -10.03
C SER A 150 5.21 1.41 -8.98
N LEU A 151 4.79 0.44 -8.15
CA LEU A 151 5.68 -0.19 -7.17
C LEU A 151 6.95 -0.74 -7.81
N TYR A 152 6.82 -1.34 -9.00
CA TYR A 152 7.96 -1.85 -9.77
C TYR A 152 8.93 -0.73 -10.16
N ALA A 153 8.43 0.38 -10.68
CA ALA A 153 9.25 1.54 -11.06
C ALA A 153 9.91 2.21 -9.83
N ALA A 154 9.27 2.16 -8.67
CA ALA A 154 9.82 2.69 -7.43
C ALA A 154 10.89 1.79 -6.80
N LEU A 155 10.74 0.45 -6.89
CA LEU A 155 11.65 -0.52 -6.27
C LEU A 155 12.85 -0.87 -7.14
N TRP A 156 12.68 -0.91 -8.46
CA TRP A 156 13.73 -1.32 -9.38
C TRP A 156 15.03 -0.50 -9.28
N PRO A 157 15.02 0.84 -9.25
CA PRO A 157 16.22 1.63 -9.06
C PRO A 157 16.91 1.35 -7.72
N ARG A 158 16.14 1.08 -6.66
CA ARG A 158 16.65 0.80 -5.32
C ARG A 158 17.37 -0.55 -5.24
N LEU A 159 16.93 -1.54 -6.00
CA LEU A 159 17.56 -2.86 -6.10
C LEU A 159 18.73 -2.91 -7.06
N SER A 160 18.85 -1.95 -7.99
CA SER A 160 19.87 -1.95 -9.04
C SER A 160 21.31 -1.96 -8.51
N GLY A 161 21.58 -1.34 -7.37
CA GLY A 161 22.88 -1.33 -6.71
C GLY A 161 23.31 -2.67 -6.10
N SER A 162 22.41 -3.66 -6.00
CA SER A 162 22.66 -4.96 -5.38
C SER A 162 22.46 -6.15 -6.33
N ARG A 163 22.38 -5.91 -7.65
CA ARG A 163 22.10 -6.94 -8.66
C ARG A 163 23.04 -8.16 -8.59
N LYS A 164 24.36 -7.93 -8.44
CA LYS A 164 25.34 -9.02 -8.34
C LYS A 164 25.11 -9.89 -7.09
N ALA A 165 24.79 -9.28 -5.96
CA ALA A 165 24.54 -9.99 -4.74
C ALA A 165 23.19 -10.73 -4.81
N LEU A 166 22.17 -10.13 -5.41
CA LEU A 166 20.87 -10.76 -5.64
C LEU A 166 20.98 -11.97 -6.57
N SER A 167 21.71 -11.84 -7.70
CA SER A 167 21.94 -12.98 -8.59
C SER A 167 22.69 -14.12 -7.91
N TYR A 168 23.66 -13.82 -7.05
CA TYR A 168 24.35 -14.84 -6.26
C TYR A 168 23.41 -15.59 -5.31
N VAL A 169 22.54 -14.88 -4.58
CA VAL A 169 21.56 -15.52 -3.70
C VAL A 169 20.59 -16.40 -4.47
N ILE A 170 20.14 -15.95 -5.65
CA ILE A 170 19.28 -16.75 -6.53
C ILE A 170 19.99 -18.02 -6.99
N VAL A 171 21.23 -17.93 -7.43
CA VAL A 171 22.01 -19.09 -7.89
C VAL A 171 22.23 -20.08 -6.74
N VAL A 172 22.65 -19.62 -5.58
CA VAL A 172 22.83 -20.49 -4.40
C VAL A 172 21.51 -21.12 -3.97
N GLY A 173 20.39 -20.36 -4.00
CA GLY A 173 19.05 -20.87 -3.74
C GLY A 173 18.64 -22.00 -4.69
N LEU A 174 18.89 -21.83 -6.00
CA LEU A 174 18.65 -22.88 -7.00
C LEU A 174 19.54 -24.12 -6.77
N LEU A 175 20.80 -23.92 -6.39
CA LEU A 175 21.68 -25.04 -6.05
C LEU A 175 21.19 -25.83 -4.81
N MET A 176 20.49 -25.18 -3.88
CA MET A 176 19.90 -25.86 -2.70
C MET A 176 18.77 -26.84 -3.05
N VAL A 177 18.15 -26.70 -4.22
CA VAL A 177 17.13 -27.65 -4.70
C VAL A 177 17.72 -29.03 -4.89
N VAL A 178 18.98 -29.13 -5.34
CA VAL A 178 19.64 -30.43 -5.59
C VAL A 178 19.71 -31.30 -4.31
N PRO A 179 20.32 -30.86 -3.19
CA PRO A 179 20.30 -31.65 -1.96
C PRO A 179 18.88 -31.82 -1.40
N GLY A 180 17.97 -30.86 -1.66
CA GLY A 180 16.56 -30.95 -1.27
C GLY A 180 15.84 -32.15 -1.91
N LEU A 181 16.13 -32.44 -3.18
CA LEU A 181 15.56 -33.58 -3.91
C LEU A 181 16.30 -34.88 -3.60
N LEU A 182 17.62 -34.83 -3.35
CA LEU A 182 18.41 -36.01 -3.04
C LEU A 182 18.06 -36.63 -1.68
N ILE A 183 17.78 -35.81 -0.66
CA ILE A 183 17.51 -36.30 0.69
C ILE A 183 16.33 -37.28 0.75
N PRO A 184 15.13 -36.97 0.23
CA PRO A 184 14.01 -37.92 0.19
C PRO A 184 14.32 -39.17 -0.61
N GLY A 185 15.05 -39.03 -1.75
CA GLY A 185 15.47 -40.15 -2.58
C GLY A 185 16.39 -41.11 -1.84
N LEU A 186 17.46 -40.63 -1.20
CA LEU A 186 18.38 -41.39 -0.41
C LEU A 186 17.71 -42.05 0.82
N SER A 187 16.78 -41.33 1.46
CA SER A 187 15.99 -41.85 2.57
C SER A 187 15.12 -43.06 2.14
N ARG A 188 14.52 -42.97 0.95
CA ARG A 188 13.71 -44.05 0.39
C ARG A 188 14.59 -45.30 0.10
N ILE A 189 15.75 -45.10 -0.56
CA ILE A 189 16.70 -46.18 -0.83
C ILE A 189 17.16 -46.84 0.49
N PHE A 190 17.41 -46.05 1.53
CA PHE A 190 17.77 -46.56 2.86
C PHE A 190 16.67 -47.46 3.44
N LEU A 191 15.42 -47.06 3.35
CA LEU A 191 14.30 -47.86 3.86
C LEU A 191 14.08 -49.11 3.03
N ASP A 192 14.07 -49.03 1.70
CA ASP A 192 13.74 -50.16 0.83
C ASP A 192 14.87 -51.19 0.75
N GLU A 193 16.12 -50.77 0.55
CA GLU A 193 17.25 -51.69 0.32
C GLU A 193 17.90 -52.20 1.62
N ILE A 194 17.99 -51.34 2.65
CA ILE A 194 18.72 -51.70 3.87
C ILE A 194 17.79 -52.27 4.94
N LEU A 195 16.67 -51.56 5.23
CA LEU A 195 15.76 -51.99 6.30
C LEU A 195 14.86 -53.14 5.87
N ILE A 196 14.34 -53.12 4.63
CA ILE A 196 13.43 -54.16 4.14
C ILE A 196 14.19 -55.24 3.39
N GLY A 197 15.10 -54.85 2.49
CA GLY A 197 15.87 -55.78 1.65
C GLY A 197 17.06 -56.45 2.34
N GLY A 198 17.53 -55.99 3.51
CA GLY A 198 18.62 -56.55 4.28
C GLY A 198 20.01 -56.45 3.65
N SER A 199 20.18 -55.63 2.60
CA SER A 199 21.42 -55.47 1.80
C SER A 199 22.47 -54.67 2.55
N ARG A 200 23.27 -55.31 3.41
CA ARG A 200 24.28 -54.62 4.25
C ARG A 200 25.42 -53.99 3.47
N ASP A 201 25.72 -54.49 2.30
CA ASP A 201 26.84 -53.99 1.47
C ASP A 201 26.63 -52.54 0.98
N TRP A 202 25.37 -52.09 0.86
CA TRP A 202 24.99 -50.73 0.46
C TRP A 202 24.99 -49.74 1.64
N LEU A 203 25.14 -50.20 2.88
CA LEU A 203 25.02 -49.34 4.09
C LEU A 203 26.10 -48.26 4.11
N ILE A 204 27.38 -48.61 3.92
CA ILE A 204 28.49 -47.67 4.01
C ILE A 204 28.45 -46.63 2.86
N PRO A 205 28.31 -47.04 1.56
CA PRO A 205 28.19 -46.07 0.46
C PRO A 205 27.01 -45.16 0.62
N LEU A 206 25.86 -45.64 1.06
CA LEU A 206 24.66 -44.84 1.20
C LEU A 206 24.76 -43.84 2.36
N LEU A 207 25.30 -44.26 3.52
CA LEU A 207 25.58 -43.33 4.61
C LEU A 207 26.61 -42.25 4.21
N GLY A 208 27.61 -42.63 3.42
CA GLY A 208 28.58 -41.69 2.85
C GLY A 208 27.91 -40.66 1.93
N ALA A 209 27.02 -41.10 1.03
CA ALA A 209 26.24 -40.21 0.15
C ALA A 209 25.30 -39.28 0.93
N MET A 210 24.62 -39.83 1.97
CA MET A 210 23.76 -39.01 2.85
C MET A 210 24.58 -37.98 3.64
N GLY A 211 25.73 -38.37 4.20
CA GLY A 211 26.62 -37.46 4.90
C GLY A 211 27.17 -36.34 4.00
N LEU A 212 27.61 -36.68 2.78
CA LEU A 212 28.07 -35.69 1.79
C LEU A 212 26.95 -34.73 1.40
N THR A 213 25.74 -35.26 1.18
CA THR A 213 24.58 -34.43 0.85
C THR A 213 24.24 -33.46 1.99
N LEU A 214 24.32 -33.94 3.25
CA LEU A 214 24.10 -33.11 4.43
C LEU A 214 25.14 -31.99 4.58
N LEU A 215 26.43 -32.32 4.38
CA LEU A 215 27.51 -31.34 4.40
C LEU A 215 27.37 -30.31 3.30
N LEU A 216 27.05 -30.74 2.07
CA LEU A 216 26.80 -29.82 0.94
C LEU A 216 25.63 -28.88 1.24
N ARG A 217 24.51 -29.41 1.74
CA ARG A 217 23.35 -28.63 2.14
C ARG A 217 23.69 -27.62 3.23
N GLY A 218 24.45 -28.04 4.25
CA GLY A 218 24.91 -27.18 5.34
C GLY A 218 25.76 -26.00 4.82
N ALA A 219 26.75 -26.31 3.94
CA ALA A 219 27.61 -25.32 3.34
C ALA A 219 26.81 -24.31 2.45
N LEU A 220 25.91 -24.81 1.60
CA LEU A 220 25.07 -23.95 0.77
C LEU A 220 24.14 -23.09 1.63
N THR A 221 23.55 -23.63 2.72
CA THR A 221 22.72 -22.89 3.65
C THR A 221 23.51 -21.78 4.36
N ALA A 222 24.73 -22.07 4.80
CA ALA A 222 25.60 -21.08 5.44
C ALA A 222 25.98 -19.94 4.46
N LEU A 223 26.34 -20.29 3.23
CA LEU A 223 26.61 -19.30 2.17
C LEU A 223 25.38 -18.45 1.89
N TYR A 224 24.23 -19.08 1.69
CA TYR A 224 22.97 -18.38 1.42
C TYR A 224 22.64 -17.37 2.52
N ARG A 225 22.62 -17.80 3.80
CA ARG A 225 22.31 -16.94 4.95
C ARG A 225 23.31 -15.79 5.10
N THR A 226 24.60 -16.05 4.88
CA THR A 226 25.64 -15.03 5.01
C THR A 226 25.47 -13.94 3.95
N TYR A 227 25.23 -14.30 2.70
CA TYR A 227 25.06 -13.32 1.62
C TYR A 227 23.71 -12.60 1.71
N LEU A 228 22.66 -13.30 2.10
CA LEU A 228 21.35 -12.70 2.33
C LEU A 228 21.44 -11.62 3.43
N GLY A 229 22.03 -11.93 4.58
CA GLY A 229 22.21 -10.98 5.68
C GLY A 229 23.09 -9.76 5.28
N ARG A 230 24.09 -9.97 4.42
CA ARG A 230 24.89 -8.85 3.88
C ARG A 230 24.07 -7.92 2.97
N ILE A 231 23.18 -8.50 2.15
CA ILE A 231 22.28 -7.70 1.29
C ILE A 231 21.31 -6.92 2.14
N GLU A 232 20.69 -7.58 3.11
CA GLU A 232 19.74 -6.98 4.05
C GLU A 232 20.37 -5.79 4.79
N ALA A 233 21.52 -5.99 5.43
CA ALA A 233 22.23 -4.93 6.13
C ALA A 233 22.62 -3.78 5.19
N LYS A 234 23.10 -4.08 3.98
CA LYS A 234 23.45 -3.06 2.99
C LYS A 234 22.25 -2.25 2.53
N LEU A 235 21.10 -2.91 2.26
CA LEU A 235 19.88 -2.23 1.84
C LEU A 235 19.33 -1.38 2.98
N ALA A 236 19.24 -1.91 4.20
CA ALA A 236 18.77 -1.20 5.37
C ALA A 236 19.59 0.07 5.63
N LEU A 237 20.92 -0.05 5.69
CA LEU A 237 21.82 1.10 5.88
C LEU A 237 21.73 2.13 4.74
N SER A 238 21.69 1.66 3.49
CA SER A 238 21.59 2.55 2.33
C SER A 238 20.28 3.33 2.32
N TRP A 239 19.16 2.67 2.59
CA TRP A 239 17.86 3.31 2.57
C TRP A 239 17.64 4.22 3.78
N ALA A 240 18.09 3.81 4.97
CA ALA A 240 18.07 4.65 6.16
C ALA A 240 18.92 5.92 5.97
N SER A 241 20.12 5.78 5.40
CA SER A 241 21.00 6.92 5.10
C SER A 241 20.39 7.87 4.07
N GLN A 242 19.82 7.34 2.97
CA GLN A 242 19.16 8.16 1.94
C GLN A 242 17.92 8.87 2.49
N PHE A 243 17.13 8.18 3.32
CA PHE A 243 15.97 8.75 3.98
C PHE A 243 16.36 9.89 4.91
N LEU A 244 17.36 9.66 5.81
CA LEU A 244 17.85 10.67 6.73
C LEU A 244 18.43 11.88 5.99
N TRP A 245 19.21 11.64 4.92
CA TRP A 245 19.78 12.70 4.11
C TRP A 245 18.72 13.53 3.38
N HIS A 246 17.66 12.86 2.90
CA HIS A 246 16.50 13.53 2.33
C HIS A 246 15.78 14.37 3.36
N MET A 247 15.53 13.82 4.56
CA MET A 247 14.92 14.53 5.68
C MET A 247 15.68 15.81 6.03
N LEU A 248 17.00 15.74 6.19
CA LEU A 248 17.82 16.89 6.56
C LEU A 248 17.80 18.05 5.53
N ARG A 249 17.40 17.77 4.29
CA ARG A 249 17.28 18.78 3.23
C ARG A 249 15.87 19.38 3.09
N LEU A 250 14.91 18.86 3.81
CA LEU A 250 13.54 19.40 3.74
C LEU A 250 13.43 20.74 4.51
N PRO A 251 12.62 21.68 4.01
CA PRO A 251 12.42 22.95 4.66
C PRO A 251 11.72 22.80 6.01
N THR A 252 11.97 23.71 6.94
CA THR A 252 11.39 23.69 8.30
C THR A 252 9.85 23.68 8.31
N THR A 253 9.23 24.26 7.29
CA THR A 253 7.77 24.23 7.08
C THR A 253 7.22 22.81 6.93
N PHE A 254 8.02 21.87 6.43
CA PHE A 254 7.64 20.46 6.35
C PHE A 254 7.44 19.84 7.74
N TYR A 255 8.30 20.20 8.70
CA TYR A 255 8.27 19.67 10.06
C TYR A 255 7.20 20.32 10.94
N SER A 256 6.87 21.60 10.69
CA SER A 256 5.86 22.32 11.46
C SER A 256 4.43 21.76 11.29
N VAL A 257 4.19 21.03 10.21
CA VAL A 257 2.87 20.47 9.85
C VAL A 257 2.72 19.00 10.26
N ARG A 258 3.82 18.32 10.61
CA ARG A 258 3.83 16.86 10.87
C ARG A 258 4.19 16.51 12.30
N ASN A 259 3.64 15.40 12.78
CA ASN A 259 4.05 14.82 14.05
C ASN A 259 5.39 14.09 13.91
N SER A 260 6.25 14.22 14.91
CA SER A 260 7.54 13.50 14.96
C SER A 260 7.38 11.98 14.94
N GLY A 261 6.28 11.44 15.49
CA GLY A 261 5.95 10.02 15.46
C GLY A 261 5.76 9.49 14.03
N ASP A 262 5.02 10.21 13.16
CA ASP A 262 4.83 9.82 11.75
C ASP A 262 6.14 9.72 10.96
N LEU A 263 7.12 10.57 11.30
CA LEU A 263 8.44 10.51 10.67
C LEU A 263 9.25 9.29 11.14
N LEU A 264 9.11 8.92 12.40
CA LEU A 264 9.73 7.72 12.96
C LEU A 264 9.13 6.46 12.37
N ASP A 265 7.80 6.37 12.29
CA ASP A 265 7.10 5.23 11.67
C ASP A 265 7.52 5.02 10.21
N ARG A 266 7.74 6.10 9.45
CA ARG A 266 8.25 6.01 8.06
C ARG A 266 9.71 5.56 7.99
N ALA A 267 10.53 5.92 8.96
CA ALA A 267 11.90 5.43 9.05
C ALA A 267 11.91 3.92 9.34
N GLN A 268 11.06 3.46 10.26
CA GLN A 268 10.89 2.04 10.59
C GLN A 268 10.33 1.24 9.40
N ALA A 269 9.33 1.77 8.69
CA ALA A 269 8.79 1.14 7.49
C ALA A 269 9.85 0.90 6.39
N ASN A 270 10.85 1.78 6.26
CA ASN A 270 11.97 1.55 5.34
C ASN A 270 12.84 0.35 5.76
N GLU A 271 13.04 0.14 7.05
CA GLU A 271 13.78 -1.01 7.58
C GLU A 271 12.99 -2.31 7.39
N GLU A 272 11.70 -2.30 7.71
CA GLU A 272 10.80 -3.45 7.47
C GLU A 272 10.73 -3.83 5.99
N LEU A 273 10.66 -2.86 5.08
CA LEU A 273 10.71 -3.11 3.64
C LEU A 273 12.04 -3.74 3.19
N ALA A 274 13.17 -3.34 3.79
CA ALA A 274 14.46 -3.95 3.49
C ALA A 274 14.49 -5.42 3.91
N VAL A 275 13.95 -5.74 5.08
CA VAL A 275 13.83 -7.13 5.59
C VAL A 275 12.90 -7.96 4.70
N LEU A 276 11.70 -7.47 4.39
CA LEU A 276 10.71 -8.16 3.55
C LEU A 276 11.26 -8.46 2.15
N LEU A 277 11.94 -7.49 1.52
CA LEU A 277 12.46 -7.66 0.16
C LEU A 277 13.70 -8.57 0.08
N SER A 278 14.50 -8.61 1.14
CA SER A 278 15.71 -9.43 1.17
C SER A 278 15.50 -10.80 1.81
N GLY A 279 14.63 -10.90 2.84
CA GLY A 279 14.42 -12.11 3.62
C GLY A 279 13.25 -12.96 3.13
N ASP A 280 12.04 -12.46 3.30
CA ASP A 280 10.82 -13.28 3.13
C ASP A 280 10.54 -13.65 1.68
N LEU A 281 10.78 -12.73 0.73
CA LEU A 281 10.60 -13.03 -0.70
C LEU A 281 11.64 -14.03 -1.21
N ALA A 282 12.89 -13.90 -0.78
CA ALA A 282 13.94 -14.85 -1.15
C ALA A 282 13.72 -16.23 -0.52
N GLN A 283 13.20 -16.30 0.70
CA GLN A 283 12.90 -17.54 1.39
C GLN A 283 11.66 -18.22 0.80
N SER A 284 10.63 -17.48 0.43
CA SER A 284 9.43 -18.00 -0.21
C SER A 284 9.71 -18.59 -1.59
N ALA A 285 10.63 -18.00 -2.36
CA ALA A 285 11.04 -18.50 -3.67
C ALA A 285 11.80 -19.84 -3.62
N ILE A 286 12.31 -20.27 -2.45
CA ILE A 286 13.03 -21.51 -2.25
C ILE A 286 12.14 -22.61 -1.66
N GLN A 287 11.03 -22.22 -1.01
CA GLN A 287 10.08 -23.18 -0.41
C GLN A 287 9.01 -23.68 -1.39
N LEU A 288 8.93 -23.08 -2.59
CA LEU A 288 8.10 -23.55 -3.71
C LEU A 288 8.89 -24.55 -4.58
#